data_0183dfd07cc7efa13f5aa4d418b40fe9
#
_entry.id   0183dfd07cc7efa13f5aa4d418b40fe9
#
_cell.length_a   1.000
_cell.length_b   1.000
_cell.length_c   1.000
_cell.angle_alpha   90.00
_cell.angle_beta   90.00
_cell.angle_gamma   90.00
#
_symmetry.space_group_name_H-M   'P 1'
#
loop_
_entity.id
_entity.type
_entity.pdbx_description
1 polymer ?
#
loop_
_entity_poly.entity_id
_entity_poly.type
_entity_poly.pdbx_seq_one_letter_code
_entity_poly.pdbx_strand_id
1 'polypeptide(L)'
;ANFAGGYARRMLNVEPSLEFPDVPIDVFDWGLDVNLKGPFYFAHAVLKQMREQKSGLIVNIGSISGFEGDQTGVDYPTAKSGVMIGLTRSLAQYGSKYNIRCVCVSPGPVLTRAAMANMKTLLGRAAEPQEIIDLCLFVASEKGKFINGENILIDGGRNAMGRWR
;
A
#
# COMPACT_ATOMS: atom_id res chain seq x y z
N ALA A 1 -10.48 -0.13 6.23
CA ALA A 1 -9.34 0.05 5.32
C ALA A 1 -8.40 1.13 5.88
N ASN A 2 -7.10 0.97 5.69
CA ASN A 2 -6.09 1.91 6.13
C ASN A 2 -5.48 2.61 4.91
N PHE A 3 -5.85 3.87 4.69
CA PHE A 3 -5.38 4.71 3.59
C PHE A 3 -4.29 5.72 4.01
N ALA A 4 -3.83 5.70 5.28
CA ALA A 4 -2.77 6.59 5.71
C ALA A 4 -1.48 6.31 4.94
N GLY A 5 -0.82 7.37 4.48
CA GLY A 5 0.41 7.24 3.73
C GLY A 5 0.81 8.54 3.05
N GLY A 6 2.09 8.67 2.73
CA GLY A 6 2.63 9.82 2.05
C GLY A 6 4.09 9.63 1.67
N TYR A 7 4.53 10.42 0.72
CA TYR A 7 5.92 10.45 0.24
C TYR A 7 6.70 11.45 1.10
N ALA A 8 7.60 10.97 1.96
CA ALA A 8 8.25 11.78 3.00
C ALA A 8 8.96 13.02 2.44
N ARG A 9 9.79 12.87 1.43
CA ARG A 9 10.53 14.00 0.81
C ARG A 9 9.59 15.13 0.36
N ARG A 10 8.42 14.79 -0.19
CA ARG A 10 7.42 15.78 -0.60
C ARG A 10 6.72 16.41 0.60
N MET A 11 6.37 15.61 1.59
CA MET A 11 5.62 16.08 2.78
C MET A 11 6.48 16.98 3.66
N LEU A 12 7.78 16.74 3.69
CA LEU A 12 8.76 17.50 4.47
C LEU A 12 9.51 18.56 3.67
N ASN A 13 9.09 18.80 2.41
CA ASN A 13 9.68 19.79 1.51
C ASN A 13 11.19 19.62 1.32
N VAL A 14 11.66 18.37 1.23
CA VAL A 14 13.07 18.06 0.98
C VAL A 14 13.45 18.45 -0.43
N GLU A 15 14.60 19.07 -0.61
CA GLU A 15 15.14 19.48 -1.91
C GLU A 15 15.18 18.28 -2.88
N PRO A 16 14.51 18.36 -4.05
CA PRO A 16 14.41 17.24 -4.99
C PRO A 16 15.76 16.76 -5.55
N SER A 17 16.76 17.63 -5.62
CA SER A 17 18.09 17.35 -6.15
C SER A 17 18.98 16.53 -5.21
N LEU A 18 18.66 16.46 -3.91
CA LEU A 18 19.45 15.67 -2.96
C LEU A 18 19.44 14.18 -3.34
N GLU A 19 20.62 13.58 -3.40
CA GLU A 19 20.78 12.15 -3.57
C GLU A 19 20.47 11.38 -2.27
N PHE A 20 20.25 10.09 -2.38
CA PHE A 20 19.86 9.25 -1.23
C PHE A 20 20.79 9.38 -0.01
N PRO A 21 22.14 9.37 -0.16
CA PRO A 21 23.03 9.46 1.00
C PRO A 21 23.00 10.83 1.72
N ASP A 22 22.54 11.88 1.04
CA ASP A 22 22.54 13.24 1.55
C ASP A 22 21.20 13.66 2.17
N VAL A 23 20.17 12.81 2.02
CA VAL A 23 18.86 13.07 2.64
C VAL A 23 18.95 12.80 4.14
N PRO A 24 18.49 13.73 5.00
CA PRO A 24 18.49 13.52 6.43
C PRO A 24 17.73 12.25 6.83
N ILE A 25 18.28 11.50 7.78
CA ILE A 25 17.73 10.18 8.17
C ILE A 25 16.32 10.28 8.77
N ASP A 26 15.97 11.38 9.41
CA ASP A 26 14.65 11.63 9.96
C ASP A 26 13.54 11.70 8.90
N VAL A 27 13.90 12.03 7.65
CA VAL A 27 12.98 11.97 6.50
C VAL A 27 12.58 10.51 6.24
N PHE A 28 13.55 9.58 6.27
CA PHE A 28 13.28 8.15 6.12
C PHE A 28 12.50 7.61 7.32
N ASP A 29 12.86 8.00 8.54
CA ASP A 29 12.14 7.61 9.75
C ASP A 29 10.68 8.02 9.67
N TRP A 30 10.40 9.26 9.27
CA TRP A 30 9.02 9.71 9.03
C TRP A 30 8.30 8.86 7.98
N GLY A 31 8.98 8.57 6.86
CA GLY A 31 8.44 7.75 5.79
C GLY A 31 8.05 6.34 6.25
N LEU A 32 8.93 5.70 7.03
CA LEU A 32 8.67 4.38 7.63
C LEU A 32 7.58 4.45 8.70
N ASP A 33 7.60 5.47 9.55
CA ASP A 33 6.61 5.64 10.62
C ASP A 33 5.20 5.77 10.06
N VAL A 34 5.01 6.59 9.04
CA VAL A 34 3.69 6.81 8.45
C VAL A 34 3.25 5.61 7.59
N ASN A 35 4.13 5.11 6.72
CA ASN A 35 3.73 4.15 5.69
C ASN A 35 3.81 2.68 6.12
N LEU A 36 4.58 2.34 7.16
CA LEU A 36 4.73 0.99 7.69
C LEU A 36 4.21 0.86 9.13
N LYS A 37 4.73 1.67 10.07
CA LYS A 37 4.29 1.60 11.47
C LYS A 37 2.84 2.04 11.64
N GLY A 38 2.37 3.04 10.85
CA GLY A 38 0.96 3.46 10.87
C GLY A 38 0.00 2.29 10.65
N PRO A 39 0.06 1.57 9.51
CA PRO A 39 -0.74 0.36 9.29
C PRO A 39 -0.61 -0.69 10.39
N PHE A 40 0.59 -0.90 10.90
CA PHE A 40 0.84 -1.83 12.00
C PHE A 40 0.08 -1.41 13.28
N TYR A 41 0.16 -0.13 13.67
CA TYR A 41 -0.52 0.38 14.86
C TYR A 41 -2.04 0.32 14.74
N PHE A 42 -2.61 0.66 13.57
CA PHE A 42 -4.03 0.51 13.33
C PHE A 42 -4.49 -0.95 13.42
N ALA A 43 -3.74 -1.87 12.80
CA ALA A 43 -4.04 -3.29 12.91
C ALA A 43 -4.00 -3.77 14.36
N HIS A 44 -2.94 -3.41 15.10
CA HIS A 44 -2.80 -3.76 16.51
C HIS A 44 -3.99 -3.26 17.35
N ALA A 45 -4.42 -2.02 17.13
CA ALA A 45 -5.52 -1.42 17.89
C ALA A 45 -6.87 -2.12 17.66
N VAL A 46 -7.18 -2.55 16.42
CA VAL A 46 -8.49 -3.15 16.09
C VAL A 46 -8.53 -4.66 16.31
N LEU A 47 -7.40 -5.35 16.30
CA LEU A 47 -7.36 -6.82 16.36
C LEU A 47 -7.91 -7.40 17.64
N LYS A 48 -7.77 -6.71 18.79
CA LYS A 48 -8.37 -7.17 20.04
C LYS A 48 -9.90 -7.31 19.91
N GLN A 49 -10.54 -6.27 19.42
CA GLN A 49 -11.98 -6.24 19.20
C GLN A 49 -12.42 -7.27 18.15
N MET A 50 -11.72 -7.35 17.02
CA MET A 50 -12.02 -8.33 15.96
C MET A 50 -11.89 -9.77 16.44
N ARG A 51 -10.90 -10.05 17.31
CA ARG A 51 -10.71 -11.35 17.93
C ARG A 51 -11.89 -11.75 18.82
N GLU A 52 -12.37 -10.82 19.64
CA GLU A 52 -13.53 -11.03 20.52
C GLU A 52 -14.80 -11.27 19.68
N GLN A 53 -14.98 -10.54 18.60
CA GLN A 53 -16.09 -10.68 17.63
C GLN A 53 -16.01 -11.97 16.80
N LYS A 54 -14.85 -12.61 16.71
CA LYS A 54 -14.54 -13.73 15.79
C LYS A 54 -14.90 -13.39 14.34
N SER A 55 -14.66 -12.16 13.96
CA SER A 55 -14.93 -11.63 12.61
C SER A 55 -14.17 -10.35 12.39
N GLY A 56 -13.62 -10.18 11.20
CA GLY A 56 -12.96 -8.94 10.80
C GLY A 56 -12.31 -9.00 9.43
N LEU A 57 -12.07 -7.82 8.88
CA LEU A 57 -11.29 -7.63 7.67
C LEU A 57 -10.39 -6.41 7.83
N ILE A 58 -9.10 -6.60 7.60
CA ILE A 58 -8.13 -5.53 7.45
C ILE A 58 -7.79 -5.41 5.97
N VAL A 59 -7.99 -4.22 5.40
CA VAL A 59 -7.55 -3.90 4.04
C VAL A 59 -6.40 -2.91 4.15
N ASN A 60 -5.20 -3.36 3.86
CA ASN A 60 -4.02 -2.51 3.75
C ASN A 60 -3.93 -1.89 2.36
N ILE A 61 -3.39 -0.67 2.26
CA ILE A 61 -3.11 -0.03 0.99
C ILE A 61 -1.60 -0.03 0.75
N GLY A 62 -1.22 -0.85 -0.22
CA GLY A 62 0.14 -0.92 -0.75
C GLY A 62 0.43 0.14 -1.79
N SER A 63 1.30 -0.17 -2.72
CA SER A 63 1.63 0.68 -3.89
C SER A 63 2.41 -0.12 -4.92
N ILE A 64 2.25 0.23 -6.20
CA ILE A 64 3.12 -0.25 -7.27
C ILE A 64 4.60 0.03 -6.98
N SER A 65 4.91 1.13 -6.27
CA SER A 65 6.27 1.47 -5.88
C SER A 65 6.95 0.38 -5.02
N GLY A 66 6.18 -0.40 -4.27
CA GLY A 66 6.70 -1.54 -3.52
C GLY A 66 7.25 -2.68 -4.39
N PHE A 67 6.89 -2.72 -5.68
CA PHE A 67 7.47 -3.62 -6.70
C PHE A 67 8.56 -2.94 -7.52
N GLU A 68 8.34 -1.67 -7.91
CA GLU A 68 9.23 -0.95 -8.81
C GLU A 68 10.50 -0.44 -8.11
N GLY A 69 10.40 -0.13 -6.81
CA GLY A 69 11.39 0.67 -6.10
C GLY A 69 11.34 2.15 -6.51
N ASP A 70 12.16 2.97 -5.87
CA ASP A 70 12.35 4.38 -6.20
C ASP A 70 13.73 4.81 -5.72
N GLN A 71 14.57 5.30 -6.65
CA GLN A 71 15.93 5.71 -6.33
C GLN A 71 16.01 7.00 -5.51
N THR A 72 14.95 7.80 -5.49
CA THR A 72 14.91 9.08 -4.80
C THR A 72 14.20 9.02 -3.44
N GLY A 73 13.26 8.13 -3.28
CA GLY A 73 12.45 7.99 -2.05
C GLY A 73 12.45 6.56 -1.55
N VAL A 74 13.59 6.07 -1.14
CA VAL A 74 13.83 4.66 -0.74
C VAL A 74 12.92 4.20 0.41
N ASP A 75 12.55 5.10 1.31
CA ASP A 75 11.65 4.85 2.45
C ASP A 75 10.26 4.37 2.01
N TYR A 76 9.66 5.07 1.05
CA TYR A 76 8.29 4.79 0.63
C TYR A 76 8.12 3.39 0.02
N PRO A 77 8.87 2.97 -1.02
CA PRO A 77 8.78 1.62 -1.57
C PRO A 77 9.16 0.55 -0.53
N THR A 78 10.15 0.80 0.33
CA THR A 78 10.53 -0.12 1.41
C THR A 78 9.38 -0.34 2.38
N ALA A 79 8.74 0.73 2.85
CA ALA A 79 7.58 0.65 3.74
C ALA A 79 6.41 -0.08 3.07
N LYS A 80 6.11 0.27 1.81
CA LYS A 80 4.99 -0.34 1.08
C LYS A 80 5.22 -1.82 0.78
N SER A 81 6.45 -2.25 0.43
CA SER A 81 6.80 -3.67 0.32
C SER A 81 6.56 -4.41 1.63
N GLY A 82 6.97 -3.84 2.77
CA GLY A 82 6.75 -4.40 4.09
C GLY A 82 5.26 -4.61 4.41
N VAL A 83 4.43 -3.62 4.07
CA VAL A 83 2.96 -3.71 4.23
C VAL A 83 2.35 -4.77 3.31
N MET A 84 2.75 -4.77 2.03
CA MET A 84 2.18 -5.63 1.00
C MET A 84 2.38 -7.12 1.30
N ILE A 85 3.54 -7.49 1.78
CA ILE A 85 3.92 -8.89 1.99
C ILE A 85 4.00 -9.21 3.49
N GLY A 86 4.96 -8.62 4.20
CA GLY A 86 5.26 -8.99 5.58
C GLY A 86 4.06 -8.79 6.52
N LEU A 87 3.57 -7.56 6.61
CA LEU A 87 2.48 -7.23 7.51
C LEU A 87 1.18 -7.94 7.12
N THR A 88 0.81 -7.91 5.83
CA THR A 88 -0.45 -8.49 5.35
C THR A 88 -0.52 -9.99 5.60
N ARG A 89 0.54 -10.74 5.28
CA ARG A 89 0.59 -12.19 5.49
C ARG A 89 0.62 -12.58 6.96
N SER A 90 1.40 -11.87 7.77
CA SER A 90 1.47 -12.12 9.21
C SER A 90 0.11 -11.90 9.89
N LEU A 91 -0.60 -10.81 9.53
CA LEU A 91 -1.93 -10.53 10.06
C LEU A 91 -2.97 -11.56 9.58
N ALA A 92 -2.89 -12.01 8.33
CA ALA A 92 -3.76 -13.06 7.81
C ALA A 92 -3.56 -14.40 8.54
N GLN A 93 -2.30 -14.79 8.79
CA GLN A 93 -1.97 -16.01 9.56
C GLN A 93 -2.46 -15.90 11.00
N TYR A 94 -2.19 -14.77 11.68
CA TYR A 94 -2.68 -14.55 13.04
C TYR A 94 -4.20 -14.57 13.11
N GLY A 95 -4.86 -13.90 12.16
CA GLY A 95 -6.31 -13.69 12.15
C GLY A 95 -7.11 -14.95 11.80
N SER A 96 -6.53 -15.90 11.06
CA SER A 96 -7.26 -17.04 10.50
C SER A 96 -8.05 -17.85 11.53
N LYS A 97 -7.47 -18.11 12.70
CA LYS A 97 -8.13 -18.83 13.82
C LYS A 97 -9.27 -18.07 14.47
N TYR A 98 -9.43 -16.80 14.14
CA TYR A 98 -10.49 -15.92 14.67
C TYR A 98 -11.45 -15.45 13.57
N ASN A 99 -11.42 -16.07 12.40
CA ASN A 99 -12.21 -15.65 11.25
C ASN A 99 -11.95 -14.17 10.85
N ILE A 100 -10.69 -13.74 10.96
CA ILE A 100 -10.23 -12.42 10.54
C ILE A 100 -9.37 -12.58 9.30
N ARG A 101 -9.66 -11.79 8.27
CA ARG A 101 -8.88 -11.72 7.04
C ARG A 101 -8.02 -10.47 6.98
N CYS A 102 -6.88 -10.55 6.31
CA CYS A 102 -6.07 -9.39 5.95
C CYS A 102 -5.71 -9.47 4.47
N VAL A 103 -5.98 -8.40 3.74
CA VAL A 103 -5.70 -8.28 2.30
C VAL A 103 -5.03 -6.94 2.04
N CYS A 104 -4.12 -6.91 1.10
CA CYS A 104 -3.54 -5.66 0.62
C CYS A 104 -4.06 -5.36 -0.79
N VAL A 105 -4.44 -4.11 -1.03
CA VAL A 105 -4.72 -3.56 -2.37
C VAL A 105 -3.59 -2.60 -2.71
N SER A 106 -2.91 -2.82 -3.82
CA SER A 106 -1.74 -2.04 -4.25
C SER A 106 -2.03 -1.30 -5.56
N PRO A 107 -2.40 -0.02 -5.47
CA PRO A 107 -2.65 0.78 -6.67
C PRO A 107 -1.38 1.10 -7.45
N GLY A 108 -1.54 1.23 -8.77
CA GLY A 108 -0.66 1.99 -9.63
C GLY A 108 -0.94 3.50 -9.57
N PRO A 109 -0.78 4.23 -10.67
CA PRO A 109 -1.13 5.65 -10.73
C PRO A 109 -2.65 5.83 -10.59
N VAL A 110 -3.06 6.72 -9.66
CA VAL A 110 -4.46 7.09 -9.41
C VAL A 110 -4.61 8.59 -9.52
N LEU A 111 -5.66 9.08 -10.16
CA LEU A 111 -5.92 10.50 -10.42
C LEU A 111 -6.30 11.29 -9.16
N THR A 112 -5.48 11.17 -8.12
CA THR A 112 -5.59 11.99 -6.90
C THR A 112 -4.88 13.34 -7.01
N ARG A 113 -4.08 13.52 -8.06
CA ARG A 113 -3.37 14.76 -8.41
C ARG A 113 -2.97 14.72 -9.89
N ALA A 114 -2.85 15.87 -10.53
CA ALA A 114 -2.56 15.99 -11.98
C ALA A 114 -1.31 15.24 -12.44
N ALA A 115 -0.24 15.22 -11.62
CA ALA A 115 0.99 14.51 -11.98
C ALA A 115 0.80 12.99 -12.20
N MET A 116 -0.24 12.39 -11.65
CA MET A 116 -0.51 10.96 -11.82
C MET A 116 -0.99 10.62 -13.23
N ALA A 117 -1.64 11.56 -13.93
CA ALA A 117 -2.10 11.36 -15.31
C ALA A 117 -0.95 11.07 -16.29
N ASN A 118 0.27 11.54 -15.98
CA ASN A 118 1.45 11.36 -16.83
C ASN A 118 2.17 10.02 -16.63
N MET A 119 1.78 9.24 -15.63
CA MET A 119 2.39 7.93 -15.38
C MET A 119 1.86 6.89 -16.36
N LYS A 120 2.78 6.24 -17.08
CA LYS A 120 2.44 5.25 -18.10
C LYS A 120 1.85 3.99 -17.50
N THR A 121 0.82 3.46 -18.14
CA THR A 121 0.22 2.13 -17.91
C THR A 121 -0.08 1.47 -19.25
N LEU A 122 -0.29 0.16 -19.29
CA LEU A 122 -0.72 -0.52 -20.53
C LEU A 122 -2.14 -0.09 -20.96
N LEU A 123 -3.00 0.30 -20.01
CA LEU A 123 -4.32 0.83 -20.31
C LEU A 123 -4.30 2.30 -20.79
N GLY A 124 -3.13 2.94 -20.87
CA GLY A 124 -2.95 4.29 -21.39
C GLY A 124 -3.48 5.42 -20.50
N ARG A 125 -3.89 5.13 -19.27
CA ARG A 125 -4.41 6.10 -18.31
C ARG A 125 -4.08 5.73 -16.88
N ALA A 126 -4.14 6.69 -15.98
CA ALA A 126 -4.22 6.43 -14.54
C ALA A 126 -5.63 5.92 -14.17
N ALA A 127 -5.74 5.28 -13.03
CA ALA A 127 -7.02 4.85 -12.48
C ALA A 127 -7.80 6.04 -11.89
N GLU A 128 -9.11 5.98 -11.98
CA GLU A 128 -9.99 6.83 -11.16
C GLU A 128 -10.00 6.31 -9.70
N PRO A 129 -10.10 7.18 -8.69
CA PRO A 129 -10.18 6.76 -7.29
C PRO A 129 -11.26 5.70 -7.04
N GLN A 130 -12.38 5.79 -7.74
CA GLN A 130 -13.49 4.85 -7.61
C GLN A 130 -13.10 3.42 -7.98
N GLU A 131 -12.22 3.22 -8.98
CA GLU A 131 -11.77 1.88 -9.39
C GLU A 131 -11.01 1.16 -8.25
N ILE A 132 -10.27 1.92 -7.42
CA ILE A 132 -9.59 1.35 -6.24
C ILE A 132 -10.60 1.03 -5.14
N ILE A 133 -11.57 1.92 -4.93
CA ILE A 133 -12.63 1.73 -3.93
C ILE A 133 -13.47 0.49 -4.28
N ASP A 134 -13.84 0.31 -5.55
CA ASP A 134 -14.64 -0.83 -6.02
C ASP A 134 -13.94 -2.17 -5.74
N LEU A 135 -12.62 -2.23 -5.93
CA LEU A 135 -11.84 -3.42 -5.55
C LEU A 135 -11.84 -3.63 -4.03
N CYS A 136 -11.69 -2.58 -3.24
CA CYS A 136 -11.76 -2.69 -1.77
C CYS A 136 -13.15 -3.19 -1.32
N LEU A 137 -14.23 -2.70 -1.93
CA LEU A 137 -15.59 -3.14 -1.66
C LEU A 137 -15.83 -4.60 -2.09
N PHE A 138 -15.28 -5.00 -3.24
CA PHE A 138 -15.32 -6.41 -3.67
C PHE A 138 -14.63 -7.31 -2.64
N VAL A 139 -13.43 -6.98 -2.19
CA VAL A 139 -12.68 -7.73 -1.16
C VAL A 139 -13.46 -7.80 0.14
N ALA A 140 -14.20 -6.73 0.49
CA ALA A 140 -15.01 -6.67 1.71
C ALA A 140 -16.34 -7.44 1.61
N SER A 141 -16.81 -7.72 0.41
CA SER A 141 -18.08 -8.42 0.17
C SER A 141 -17.97 -9.94 0.36
N GLU A 142 -19.12 -10.62 0.37
CA GLU A 142 -19.20 -12.09 0.33
C GLU A 142 -18.47 -12.71 -0.87
N LYS A 143 -18.39 -11.98 -2.00
CA LYS A 143 -17.69 -12.44 -3.20
C LYS A 143 -16.17 -12.51 -3.00
N GLY A 144 -15.62 -11.69 -2.11
CA GLY A 144 -14.20 -11.65 -1.80
C GLY A 144 -13.78 -12.55 -0.62
N LYS A 145 -14.71 -13.27 0.02
CA LYS A 145 -14.48 -13.96 1.31
C LYS A 145 -13.37 -15.02 1.30
N PHE A 146 -12.99 -15.54 0.14
CA PHE A 146 -11.92 -16.53 0.03
C PHE A 146 -10.53 -15.91 -0.20
N ILE A 147 -10.46 -14.56 -0.32
CA ILE A 147 -9.19 -13.84 -0.48
C ILE A 147 -8.65 -13.50 0.90
N ASN A 148 -7.46 -14.03 1.23
CA ASN A 148 -6.80 -13.78 2.51
C ASN A 148 -5.27 -13.88 2.36
N GLY A 149 -4.52 -12.99 3.00
CA GLY A 149 -3.05 -12.96 2.97
C GLY A 149 -2.45 -12.51 1.63
N GLU A 150 -3.27 -12.00 0.72
CA GLU A 150 -2.87 -11.67 -0.65
C GLU A 150 -2.68 -10.17 -0.84
N ASN A 151 -1.77 -9.83 -1.74
CA ASN A 151 -1.58 -8.48 -2.25
C ASN A 151 -2.12 -8.40 -3.69
N ILE A 152 -3.19 -7.65 -3.88
CA ILE A 152 -3.84 -7.48 -5.18
C ILE A 152 -3.36 -6.19 -5.82
N LEU A 153 -2.63 -6.32 -6.93
CA LEU A 153 -2.15 -5.20 -7.72
C LEU A 153 -3.26 -4.71 -8.66
N ILE A 154 -3.50 -3.39 -8.64
CA ILE A 154 -4.45 -2.71 -9.54
C ILE A 154 -3.75 -1.48 -10.13
N ASP A 155 -3.07 -1.66 -11.26
CA ASP A 155 -2.09 -0.71 -11.79
C ASP A 155 -2.24 -0.40 -13.29
N GLY A 156 -3.30 -0.88 -13.92
CA GLY A 156 -3.50 -0.72 -15.36
C GLY A 156 -2.43 -1.41 -16.22
N GLY A 157 -1.80 -2.46 -15.66
CA GLY A 157 -0.74 -3.21 -16.32
C GLY A 157 0.65 -2.56 -16.26
N ARG A 158 0.85 -1.54 -15.40
CA ARG A 158 2.12 -0.85 -15.28
C ARG A 158 3.27 -1.80 -14.91
N ASN A 159 3.07 -2.67 -13.94
CA ASN A 159 4.08 -3.66 -13.54
C ASN A 159 4.40 -4.68 -14.65
N ALA A 160 3.45 -4.92 -15.54
CA ALA A 160 3.62 -5.83 -16.68
C ALA A 160 4.33 -5.18 -17.88
N MET A 161 4.57 -3.86 -17.87
CA MET A 161 5.27 -3.18 -18.98
C MET A 161 6.73 -3.64 -19.14
N GLY A 162 7.28 -4.32 -18.14
CA GLY A 162 8.65 -4.84 -18.16
C GLY A 162 9.71 -3.72 -18.14
N ARG A 163 10.88 -4.03 -17.59
CA ARG A 163 12.08 -3.17 -17.70
C ARG A 163 12.85 -3.47 -19.00
N TRP A 164 12.11 -3.74 -20.07
CA TRP A 164 12.74 -3.95 -21.37
C TRP A 164 13.01 -2.60 -22.02
N ARG A 165 14.16 -2.05 -21.72
CA ARG A 165 14.86 -1.08 -22.55
C ARG A 165 16.33 -1.42 -22.58
#